data_c9cec8a1e8c8db6a8d6def43f20a199c
#
_entry.id   c9cec8a1e8c8db6a8d6def43f20a199c
#
_cell.length_a   1.000
_cell.length_b   1.000
_cell.length_c   1.000
_cell.angle_alpha   90.00
_cell.angle_beta   90.00
_cell.angle_gamma   90.00
#
_symmetry.space_group_name_H-M   'P 1'
#
loop_
_entity.id
_entity.type
_entity.pdbx_description
1 polymer ?
#
loop_
_entity_poly.entity_id
_entity_poly.type
_entity_poly.pdbx_seq_one_letter_code
_entity_poly.pdbx_strand_id
1 'polypeptide(L)'
;MSTTTRGEITMPMPTPAPSSLMEKPAFSVPAKKMAMWLFIIADTATFAGCLVAYGFLRNATPNWPRPFHSITNLAVMTFILLTSSLTMLNGVRAARGGNKAGALRWTLITAALGIAFALLHIREWMALINEGMTLLKNPWGTGLFGASFYSITGLHLTHVTGGVIALIVVGLRYKGGRYNADDLEVLGLYWHFVDLVWMFVVPFVYLLNLAH
;
A
#
# COMPACT_ATOMS: atom_id res chain seq x y z
N MET A 1 63.38 61.42 18.57
CA MET A 1 62.00 60.89 18.69
C MET A 1 61.72 59.99 17.54
N SER A 2 61.81 58.69 17.77
CA SER A 2 61.67 57.68 16.71
C SER A 2 60.30 56.95 16.95
N THR A 3 59.35 57.12 16.06
CA THR A 3 58.07 56.51 16.14
C THR A 3 58.12 55.19 15.35
N THR A 4 58.08 54.05 16.09
CA THR A 4 58.02 52.73 15.52
C THR A 4 56.58 52.45 15.12
N THR A 5 56.30 52.38 13.81
CA THR A 5 55.02 51.89 13.27
C THR A 5 54.91 50.35 13.39
N ARG A 6 53.97 49.97 14.20
CA ARG A 6 53.58 48.54 14.41
C ARG A 6 52.87 48.02 13.17
N GLY A 7 53.51 47.19 12.39
CA GLY A 7 52.90 46.51 11.24
C GLY A 7 51.82 45.54 11.72
N GLU A 8 50.60 45.77 11.31
CA GLU A 8 49.44 44.89 11.54
C GLU A 8 49.53 43.70 10.61
N ILE A 9 49.81 42.51 11.17
CA ILE A 9 49.84 41.25 10.42
C ILE A 9 48.38 40.80 10.22
N THR A 10 47.80 41.15 9.08
CA THR A 10 46.50 40.59 8.68
C THR A 10 46.72 39.15 8.19
N MET A 11 46.28 38.20 9.01
CA MET A 11 46.23 36.79 8.54
C MET A 11 45.18 36.66 7.44
N PRO A 12 45.51 35.99 6.31
CA PRO A 12 44.52 35.74 5.27
C PRO A 12 43.46 34.79 5.81
N MET A 13 42.20 35.17 5.66
CA MET A 13 41.08 34.29 5.99
C MET A 13 41.16 32.99 5.13
N PRO A 14 40.89 31.80 5.71
CA PRO A 14 40.89 30.57 4.96
C PRO A 14 39.82 30.66 3.87
N THR A 15 40.23 30.44 2.63
CA THR A 15 39.32 30.32 1.48
C THR A 15 38.32 29.21 1.76
N PRO A 16 37.01 29.43 1.57
CA PRO A 16 36.05 28.37 1.71
C PRO A 16 36.38 27.24 0.73
N ALA A 17 36.41 26.01 1.23
CA ALA A 17 36.66 24.82 0.43
C ALA A 17 35.71 24.78 -0.79
N PRO A 18 36.20 24.42 -1.98
CA PRO A 18 35.37 24.35 -3.18
C PRO A 18 34.20 23.39 -2.93
N SER A 19 32.99 23.82 -3.29
CA SER A 19 31.72 23.08 -3.13
C SER A 19 31.68 21.69 -3.85
N SER A 20 32.72 21.40 -4.65
CA SER A 20 32.94 20.11 -5.30
C SER A 20 33.35 18.98 -4.34
N LEU A 21 33.72 19.29 -3.08
CA LEU A 21 34.10 18.30 -2.05
C LEU A 21 32.91 17.85 -1.17
N MET A 22 31.71 18.39 -1.40
CA MET A 22 30.52 17.74 -0.84
C MET A 22 30.26 16.47 -1.62
N GLU A 23 30.86 15.40 -1.14
CA GLU A 23 30.59 14.05 -1.60
C GLU A 23 29.08 13.81 -1.61
N LYS A 24 28.49 13.58 -2.80
CA LYS A 24 27.08 13.24 -2.90
C LYS A 24 26.86 12.01 -2.02
N PRO A 25 25.90 12.01 -1.10
CA PRO A 25 25.66 10.86 -0.25
C PRO A 25 25.50 9.62 -1.13
N ALA A 26 26.20 8.54 -0.80
CA ALA A 26 26.24 7.30 -1.57
C ALA A 26 24.84 6.68 -1.79
N PHE A 27 23.83 7.12 -1.00
CA PHE A 27 22.42 6.76 -1.11
C PHE A 27 21.53 8.01 -1.11
N SER A 28 21.24 8.56 -2.28
CA SER A 28 20.21 9.61 -2.42
C SER A 28 18.88 8.97 -2.85
N VAL A 29 18.13 8.40 -1.91
CA VAL A 29 16.76 7.98 -2.18
C VAL A 29 15.88 9.23 -2.22
N PRO A 30 15.03 9.44 -3.26
CA PRO A 30 14.11 10.56 -3.29
C PRO A 30 13.21 10.57 -2.04
N ALA A 31 13.03 11.74 -1.41
CA ALA A 31 12.28 11.86 -0.15
C ALA A 31 10.87 11.26 -0.22
N LYS A 32 10.18 11.39 -1.35
CA LYS A 32 8.86 10.77 -1.59
C LYS A 32 8.90 9.24 -1.50
N LYS A 33 9.93 8.63 -2.05
CA LYS A 33 10.10 7.17 -2.04
C LYS A 33 10.43 6.68 -0.63
N MET A 34 11.27 7.41 0.10
CA MET A 34 11.57 7.12 1.50
C MET A 34 10.32 7.23 2.37
N ALA A 35 9.53 8.29 2.22
CA ALA A 35 8.27 8.47 2.95
C ALA A 35 7.28 7.32 2.67
N MET A 36 7.18 6.86 1.41
CA MET A 36 6.34 5.71 1.06
C MET A 36 6.83 4.42 1.72
N TRP A 37 8.14 4.17 1.77
CA TRP A 37 8.68 3.00 2.46
C TRP A 37 8.41 3.04 3.97
N LEU A 38 8.55 4.19 4.61
CA LEU A 38 8.22 4.36 6.04
C LEU A 38 6.73 4.11 6.29
N PHE A 39 5.87 4.61 5.40
CA PHE A 39 4.42 4.35 5.45
C PHE A 39 4.13 2.84 5.33
N ILE A 40 4.71 2.16 4.34
CA ILE A 40 4.54 0.72 4.12
C ILE A 40 4.98 -0.09 5.35
N ILE A 41 6.12 0.26 5.96
CA ILE A 41 6.61 -0.43 7.15
C ILE A 41 5.65 -0.24 8.33
N ALA A 42 5.18 0.98 8.57
CA ALA A 42 4.23 1.28 9.65
C ALA A 42 2.90 0.55 9.45
N ASP A 43 2.39 0.55 8.22
CA ASP A 43 1.12 -0.08 7.89
C ASP A 43 1.22 -1.62 7.88
N THR A 44 2.37 -2.17 7.45
CA THR A 44 2.68 -3.61 7.61
C THR A 44 2.61 -4.04 9.08
N ALA A 45 3.15 -3.24 10.00
CA ALA A 45 3.08 -3.54 11.42
C ALA A 45 1.63 -3.53 11.94
N THR A 46 0.79 -2.62 11.45
CA THR A 46 -0.64 -2.54 11.76
C THR A 46 -1.38 -3.80 11.30
N PHE A 47 -1.23 -4.20 10.04
CA PHE A 47 -1.86 -5.41 9.50
C PHE A 47 -1.34 -6.68 10.19
N ALA A 48 -0.03 -6.78 10.41
CA ALA A 48 0.56 -7.91 11.13
C ALA A 48 0.00 -8.03 12.55
N GLY A 49 -0.13 -6.91 13.27
CA GLY A 49 -0.76 -6.88 14.60
C GLY A 49 -2.21 -7.37 14.57
N CYS A 50 -3.00 -6.93 13.59
CA CYS A 50 -4.39 -7.38 13.41
C CYS A 50 -4.46 -8.89 13.12
N LEU A 51 -3.60 -9.41 12.25
CA LEU A 51 -3.56 -10.84 11.90
C LEU A 51 -3.09 -11.71 13.08
N VAL A 52 -2.10 -11.25 13.85
CA VAL A 52 -1.66 -11.93 15.06
C VAL A 52 -2.77 -11.96 16.11
N ALA A 53 -3.45 -10.82 16.34
CA ALA A 53 -4.60 -10.75 17.24
C ALA A 53 -5.73 -11.69 16.80
N TYR A 54 -6.02 -11.73 15.48
CA TYR A 54 -6.98 -12.68 14.91
C TYR A 54 -6.59 -14.14 15.19
N GLY A 55 -5.32 -14.51 14.95
CA GLY A 55 -4.82 -15.86 15.24
C GLY A 55 -4.92 -16.23 16.70
N PHE A 56 -4.64 -15.30 17.61
CA PHE A 56 -4.78 -15.50 19.03
C PHE A 56 -6.25 -15.72 19.45
N LEU A 57 -7.17 -14.85 18.99
CA LEU A 57 -8.61 -14.97 19.26
C LEU A 57 -9.17 -16.30 18.75
N ARG A 58 -8.75 -16.70 17.54
CA ARG A 58 -9.16 -17.96 16.92
C ARG A 58 -8.74 -19.18 17.75
N ASN A 59 -7.51 -19.19 18.26
CA ASN A 59 -7.00 -20.30 19.07
C ASN A 59 -7.55 -20.30 20.51
N ALA A 60 -7.86 -19.14 21.05
CA ALA A 60 -8.39 -19.00 22.42
C ALA A 60 -9.91 -19.27 22.51
N THR A 61 -10.63 -19.25 21.39
CA THR A 61 -12.09 -19.37 21.38
C THR A 61 -12.52 -20.75 20.88
N PRO A 62 -13.18 -21.57 21.70
CA PRO A 62 -13.77 -22.84 21.26
C PRO A 62 -14.85 -22.60 20.18
N ASN A 63 -14.99 -23.56 19.26
CA ASN A 63 -16.01 -23.52 18.21
C ASN A 63 -15.94 -22.27 17.32
N TRP A 64 -14.73 -21.95 16.86
CA TRP A 64 -14.52 -20.83 15.93
C TRP A 64 -15.30 -21.06 14.63
N PRO A 65 -16.08 -20.08 14.15
CA PRO A 65 -16.93 -20.21 12.97
C PRO A 65 -16.15 -20.51 11.67
N ARG A 66 -16.79 -21.30 10.78
CA ARG A 66 -16.29 -21.60 9.43
C ARG A 66 -17.37 -21.32 8.40
N PRO A 67 -17.67 -20.06 8.10
CA PRO A 67 -18.80 -19.69 7.23
C PRO A 67 -18.52 -19.86 5.74
N PHE A 68 -17.27 -20.06 5.33
CA PHE A 68 -16.90 -20.08 3.92
C PHE A 68 -17.05 -21.50 3.34
N HIS A 69 -17.98 -21.66 2.38
CA HIS A 69 -18.22 -22.94 1.69
C HIS A 69 -17.57 -23.04 0.31
N SER A 70 -17.11 -21.91 -0.27
CA SER A 70 -16.54 -21.89 -1.61
C SER A 70 -15.33 -20.95 -1.68
N ILE A 71 -14.28 -21.44 -2.32
CA ILE A 71 -13.07 -20.67 -2.59
C ILE A 71 -13.12 -19.94 -3.94
N THR A 72 -14.15 -20.19 -4.76
CA THR A 72 -14.20 -19.69 -6.15
C THR A 72 -14.20 -18.16 -6.19
N ASN A 73 -15.07 -17.50 -5.39
CA ASN A 73 -15.11 -16.03 -5.33
C ASN A 73 -13.77 -15.46 -4.86
N LEU A 74 -13.18 -16.07 -3.83
CA LEU A 74 -11.88 -15.70 -3.28
C LEU A 74 -10.76 -15.83 -4.31
N ALA A 75 -10.74 -16.93 -5.07
CA ALA A 75 -9.76 -17.16 -6.14
C ALA A 75 -9.88 -16.11 -7.25
N VAL A 76 -11.13 -15.79 -7.67
CA VAL A 76 -11.39 -14.72 -8.66
C VAL A 76 -10.90 -13.36 -8.16
N MET A 77 -11.22 -12.99 -6.93
CA MET A 77 -10.77 -11.73 -6.32
C MET A 77 -9.24 -11.65 -6.27
N THR A 78 -8.58 -12.73 -5.86
CA THR A 78 -7.12 -12.81 -5.80
C THR A 78 -6.51 -12.71 -7.20
N PHE A 79 -7.07 -13.38 -8.20
CA PHE A 79 -6.62 -13.30 -9.58
C PHE A 79 -6.75 -11.89 -10.16
N ILE A 80 -7.84 -11.18 -9.85
CA ILE A 80 -8.05 -9.79 -10.27
C ILE A 80 -6.96 -8.89 -9.68
N LEU A 81 -6.63 -9.01 -8.39
CA LEU A 81 -5.58 -8.21 -7.76
C LEU A 81 -4.20 -8.53 -8.33
N LEU A 82 -3.83 -9.81 -8.48
CA LEU A 82 -2.55 -10.19 -9.08
C LEU A 82 -2.41 -9.63 -10.51
N THR A 83 -3.49 -9.68 -11.29
CA THR A 83 -3.52 -9.10 -12.64
C THR A 83 -3.37 -7.58 -12.56
N SER A 84 -3.98 -6.91 -11.59
CA SER A 84 -3.85 -5.46 -11.38
C SER A 84 -2.42 -5.05 -11.07
N SER A 85 -1.69 -5.87 -10.32
CA SER A 85 -0.27 -5.67 -10.03
C SER A 85 0.58 -5.68 -11.29
N LEU A 86 0.33 -6.61 -12.22
CA LEU A 86 1.00 -6.67 -13.52
C LEU A 86 0.68 -5.45 -14.40
N THR A 87 -0.58 -5.01 -14.41
CA THR A 87 -0.98 -3.83 -15.18
C THR A 87 -0.33 -2.56 -14.61
N MET A 88 -0.19 -2.45 -13.28
CA MET A 88 0.50 -1.34 -12.64
C MET A 88 1.99 -1.28 -13.02
N LEU A 89 2.67 -2.44 -13.05
CA LEU A 89 4.06 -2.55 -13.49
C LEU A 89 4.24 -2.05 -14.93
N ASN A 90 3.31 -2.40 -15.83
CA ASN A 90 3.31 -1.91 -17.21
C ASN A 90 3.08 -0.40 -17.29
N GLY A 91 2.24 0.15 -16.39
CA GLY A 91 2.04 1.60 -16.25
C GLY A 91 3.32 2.34 -15.89
N VAL A 92 4.05 1.85 -14.88
CA VAL A 92 5.34 2.42 -14.47
C VAL A 92 6.40 2.28 -15.58
N ARG A 93 6.47 1.14 -16.26
CA ARG A 93 7.39 0.94 -17.40
C ARG A 93 7.10 1.93 -18.54
N ALA A 94 5.83 2.10 -18.90
CA ALA A 94 5.41 3.07 -19.92
C ALA A 94 5.77 4.51 -19.53
N ALA A 95 5.60 4.86 -18.24
CA ALA A 95 5.98 6.18 -17.72
C ALA A 95 7.49 6.43 -17.81
N ARG A 96 8.30 5.47 -17.42
CA ARG A 96 9.77 5.56 -17.51
C ARG A 96 10.25 5.65 -18.97
N GLY A 97 9.54 5.01 -19.91
CA GLY A 97 9.78 5.13 -21.35
C GLY A 97 9.23 6.40 -21.98
N GLY A 98 8.68 7.36 -21.20
CA GLY A 98 8.15 8.62 -21.71
C GLY A 98 6.78 8.53 -22.41
N ASN A 99 6.18 7.33 -22.47
CA ASN A 99 4.87 7.11 -23.09
C ASN A 99 3.73 7.47 -22.11
N LYS A 100 3.36 8.75 -22.08
CA LYS A 100 2.32 9.28 -21.20
C LYS A 100 0.94 8.65 -21.44
N ALA A 101 0.58 8.38 -22.69
CA ALA A 101 -0.70 7.78 -23.02
C ALA A 101 -0.77 6.31 -22.57
N GLY A 102 0.31 5.55 -22.80
CA GLY A 102 0.44 4.18 -22.34
C GLY A 102 0.40 4.07 -20.81
N ALA A 103 1.14 4.95 -20.12
CA ALA A 103 1.15 5.01 -18.67
C ALA A 103 -0.25 5.26 -18.09
N LEU A 104 -0.98 6.26 -18.60
CA LEU A 104 -2.36 6.52 -18.17
C LEU A 104 -3.28 5.32 -18.44
N ARG A 105 -3.20 4.74 -19.65
CA ARG A 105 -4.04 3.58 -20.01
C ARG A 105 -3.85 2.42 -19.03
N TRP A 106 -2.61 2.04 -18.74
CA TRP A 106 -2.31 0.95 -17.83
C TRP A 106 -2.73 1.26 -16.38
N THR A 107 -2.50 2.48 -15.92
CA THR A 107 -2.92 2.92 -14.58
C THR A 107 -4.44 2.91 -14.42
N LEU A 108 -5.19 3.31 -15.45
CA LEU A 108 -6.66 3.24 -15.42
C LEU A 108 -7.18 1.80 -15.48
N ILE A 109 -6.50 0.89 -16.21
CA ILE A 109 -6.83 -0.55 -16.19
C ILE A 109 -6.62 -1.10 -14.76
N THR A 110 -5.50 -0.74 -14.11
CA THR A 110 -5.24 -1.11 -12.72
C THR A 110 -6.35 -0.61 -11.78
N ALA A 111 -6.75 0.66 -11.92
CA ALA A 111 -7.85 1.23 -11.14
C ALA A 111 -9.19 0.51 -11.39
N ALA A 112 -9.50 0.15 -12.64
CA ALA A 112 -10.71 -0.59 -12.99
C ALA A 112 -10.73 -1.99 -12.35
N LEU A 113 -9.58 -2.69 -12.35
CA LEU A 113 -9.43 -3.99 -11.67
C LEU A 113 -9.58 -3.84 -10.15
N GLY A 114 -9.02 -2.77 -9.55
CA GLY A 114 -9.21 -2.45 -8.14
C GLY A 114 -10.67 -2.18 -7.78
N ILE A 115 -11.40 -1.47 -8.64
CA ILE A 115 -12.86 -1.25 -8.46
C ILE A 115 -13.60 -2.59 -8.55
N ALA A 116 -13.27 -3.45 -9.54
CA ALA A 116 -13.90 -4.77 -9.67
C ALA A 116 -13.69 -5.63 -8.42
N PHE A 117 -12.47 -5.64 -7.87
CA PHE A 117 -12.18 -6.29 -6.59
C PHE A 117 -13.04 -5.74 -5.44
N ALA A 118 -13.09 -4.40 -5.29
CA ALA A 118 -13.86 -3.75 -4.22
C ALA A 118 -15.37 -4.10 -4.32
N LEU A 119 -15.92 -4.14 -5.52
CA LEU A 119 -17.33 -4.50 -5.76
C LEU A 119 -17.59 -5.98 -5.40
N LEU A 120 -16.70 -6.89 -5.77
CA LEU A 120 -16.80 -8.30 -5.39
C LEU A 120 -16.70 -8.48 -3.88
N HIS A 121 -15.82 -7.74 -3.23
CA HIS A 121 -15.64 -7.78 -1.78
C HIS A 121 -16.86 -7.26 -1.02
N ILE A 122 -17.44 -6.13 -1.47
CA ILE A 122 -18.68 -5.60 -0.91
C ILE A 122 -19.84 -6.58 -1.13
N ARG A 123 -19.93 -7.22 -2.29
CA ARG A 123 -20.93 -8.26 -2.58
C ARG A 123 -20.81 -9.44 -1.60
N GLU A 124 -19.59 -9.87 -1.29
CA GLU A 124 -19.32 -10.92 -0.30
C GLU A 124 -19.79 -10.48 1.09
N TRP A 125 -19.46 -9.26 1.51
CA TRP A 125 -19.94 -8.71 2.77
C TRP A 125 -21.47 -8.69 2.84
N MET A 126 -22.12 -8.22 1.78
CA MET A 126 -23.60 -8.19 1.72
C MET A 126 -24.20 -9.60 1.83
N ALA A 127 -23.58 -10.63 1.23
CA ALA A 127 -24.01 -12.01 1.38
C ALA A 127 -23.92 -12.45 2.85
N LEU A 128 -22.79 -12.22 3.52
CA LEU A 128 -22.60 -12.56 4.93
C LEU A 128 -23.55 -11.81 5.86
N ILE A 129 -23.83 -10.53 5.57
CA ILE A 129 -24.79 -9.72 6.33
C ILE A 129 -26.22 -10.27 6.18
N ASN A 130 -26.61 -10.68 4.97
CA ASN A 130 -27.92 -11.29 4.71
C ASN A 130 -28.09 -12.65 5.42
N GLU A 131 -27.00 -13.37 5.66
CA GLU A 131 -26.97 -14.59 6.49
C GLU A 131 -26.96 -14.29 7.99
N GLY A 132 -26.98 -13.00 8.39
CA GLY A 132 -27.08 -12.55 9.78
C GLY A 132 -25.73 -12.26 10.45
N MET A 133 -24.61 -12.33 9.73
CA MET A 133 -23.30 -11.96 10.26
C MET A 133 -23.12 -10.44 10.23
N THR A 134 -22.93 -9.85 11.40
CA THR A 134 -22.62 -8.43 11.56
C THR A 134 -21.34 -8.26 12.37
N LEU A 135 -20.92 -7.01 12.56
CA LEU A 135 -19.74 -6.69 13.36
C LEU A 135 -19.76 -7.30 14.78
N LEU A 136 -20.96 -7.38 15.41
CA LEU A 136 -21.12 -7.82 16.79
C LEU A 136 -21.93 -9.12 16.94
N LYS A 137 -22.60 -9.57 15.88
CA LYS A 137 -23.42 -10.79 15.88
C LYS A 137 -22.91 -11.76 14.82
N ASN A 138 -22.89 -13.04 15.20
CA ASN A 138 -22.53 -14.12 14.31
C ASN A 138 -23.47 -15.32 14.55
N PRO A 139 -24.21 -15.78 13.54
CA PRO A 139 -25.12 -16.90 13.68
C PRO A 139 -24.41 -18.26 13.88
N TRP A 140 -23.13 -18.35 13.50
CA TRP A 140 -22.36 -19.61 13.57
C TRP A 140 -21.48 -19.74 14.80
N GLY A 141 -21.58 -18.84 15.81
CA GLY A 141 -20.80 -18.92 17.03
C GLY A 141 -20.46 -17.55 17.63
N THR A 142 -19.17 -17.34 17.98
CA THR A 142 -18.76 -16.11 18.65
C THR A 142 -18.83 -14.86 17.77
N GLY A 143 -19.31 -13.74 18.32
CA GLY A 143 -19.28 -12.44 17.65
C GLY A 143 -17.87 -11.91 17.37
N LEU A 144 -16.83 -12.45 18.06
CA LEU A 144 -15.42 -12.08 17.85
C LEU A 144 -14.96 -12.36 16.41
N PHE A 145 -15.51 -13.40 15.77
CA PHE A 145 -15.20 -13.69 14.37
C PHE A 145 -15.67 -12.54 13.46
N GLY A 146 -16.93 -12.11 13.60
CA GLY A 146 -17.47 -10.99 12.81
C GLY A 146 -16.68 -9.70 13.02
N ALA A 147 -16.40 -9.37 14.28
CA ALA A 147 -15.63 -8.17 14.63
C ALA A 147 -14.23 -8.18 13.99
N SER A 148 -13.48 -9.28 14.14
CA SER A 148 -12.13 -9.38 13.59
C SER A 148 -12.12 -9.47 12.06
N PHE A 149 -13.05 -10.20 11.45
CA PHE A 149 -13.21 -10.33 10.02
C PHE A 149 -13.45 -8.97 9.35
N TYR A 150 -14.52 -8.26 9.78
CA TYR A 150 -14.86 -6.97 9.20
C TYR A 150 -13.81 -5.88 9.50
N SER A 151 -13.10 -5.96 10.64
CA SER A 151 -12.03 -5.00 10.93
C SER A 151 -10.84 -5.18 9.99
N ILE A 152 -10.35 -6.42 9.80
CA ILE A 152 -9.18 -6.69 8.94
C ILE A 152 -9.51 -6.45 7.46
N THR A 153 -10.63 -7.02 7.00
CA THR A 153 -11.03 -6.88 5.59
C THR A 153 -11.51 -5.48 5.28
N GLY A 154 -12.10 -4.76 6.24
CA GLY A 154 -12.50 -3.37 6.11
C GLY A 154 -11.31 -2.42 6.05
N LEU A 155 -10.30 -2.63 6.90
CA LEU A 155 -9.05 -1.89 6.82
C LEU A 155 -8.41 -2.08 5.44
N HIS A 156 -8.34 -3.32 4.96
CA HIS A 156 -7.82 -3.62 3.63
C HIS A 156 -8.65 -2.94 2.51
N LEU A 157 -9.97 -3.04 2.56
CA LEU A 157 -10.85 -2.41 1.57
C LEU A 157 -10.71 -0.88 1.55
N THR A 158 -10.47 -0.25 2.70
CA THR A 158 -10.19 1.18 2.80
C THR A 158 -8.89 1.54 2.06
N HIS A 159 -7.84 0.72 2.23
CA HIS A 159 -6.56 0.90 1.51
C HIS A 159 -6.71 0.69 0.00
N VAL A 160 -7.46 -0.33 -0.43
CA VAL A 160 -7.77 -0.54 -1.85
C VAL A 160 -8.51 0.66 -2.42
N THR A 161 -9.54 1.17 -1.73
CA THR A 161 -10.32 2.32 -2.19
C THR A 161 -9.47 3.59 -2.29
N GLY A 162 -8.67 3.88 -1.26
CA GLY A 162 -7.71 4.98 -1.27
C GLY A 162 -6.70 4.86 -2.42
N GLY A 163 -6.20 3.64 -2.66
CA GLY A 163 -5.30 3.33 -3.77
C GLY A 163 -5.94 3.56 -5.14
N VAL A 164 -7.19 3.13 -5.33
CA VAL A 164 -7.94 3.37 -6.59
C VAL A 164 -8.11 4.87 -6.85
N ILE A 165 -8.48 5.64 -5.84
CA ILE A 165 -8.58 7.11 -5.96
C ILE A 165 -7.22 7.71 -6.34
N ALA A 166 -6.16 7.29 -5.66
CA ALA A 166 -4.81 7.77 -5.95
C ALA A 166 -4.35 7.39 -7.37
N LEU A 167 -4.65 6.17 -7.87
CA LEU A 167 -4.36 5.72 -9.23
C LEU A 167 -5.01 6.62 -10.28
N ILE A 168 -6.28 6.96 -10.10
CA ILE A 168 -7.02 7.83 -11.01
C ILE A 168 -6.42 9.25 -10.99
N VAL A 169 -6.23 9.83 -9.80
CA VAL A 169 -5.74 11.21 -9.65
C VAL A 169 -4.31 11.35 -10.18
N VAL A 170 -3.40 10.45 -9.78
CA VAL A 170 -1.99 10.53 -10.20
C VAL A 170 -1.86 10.22 -11.69
N GLY A 171 -2.58 9.22 -12.22
CA GLY A 171 -2.57 8.89 -13.64
C GLY A 171 -3.01 10.06 -14.52
N LEU A 172 -4.10 10.74 -14.17
CA LEU A 172 -4.59 11.91 -14.89
C LEU A 172 -3.61 13.10 -14.80
N ARG A 173 -3.07 13.36 -13.62
CA ARG A 173 -2.09 14.45 -13.40
C ARG A 173 -0.75 14.17 -14.07
N TYR A 174 -0.32 12.90 -14.16
CA TYR A 174 0.85 12.48 -14.91
C TYR A 174 0.70 12.79 -16.41
N LYS A 175 -0.45 12.43 -17.01
CA LYS A 175 -0.74 12.79 -18.41
C LYS A 175 -0.73 14.30 -18.61
N GLY A 176 -1.27 15.07 -17.66
CA GLY A 176 -1.28 16.54 -17.67
C GLY A 176 0.09 17.19 -17.41
N GLY A 177 1.16 16.43 -17.18
CA GLY A 177 2.51 16.94 -16.96
C GLY A 177 2.79 17.53 -15.58
N ARG A 178 1.87 17.36 -14.61
CA ARG A 178 2.03 17.84 -13.23
C ARG A 178 2.81 16.87 -12.34
N TYR A 179 2.88 15.60 -12.72
CA TYR A 179 3.62 14.55 -12.04
C TYR A 179 4.63 13.92 -12.99
N ASN A 180 5.67 13.30 -12.43
CA ASN A 180 6.72 12.61 -13.16
C ASN A 180 6.61 11.08 -13.01
N ALA A 181 7.51 10.33 -13.65
CA ALA A 181 7.53 8.86 -13.61
C ALA A 181 7.80 8.32 -12.20
N ASP A 182 8.57 9.06 -11.37
CA ASP A 182 8.86 8.66 -9.99
C ASP A 182 7.61 8.71 -9.11
N ASP A 183 6.71 9.68 -9.35
CA ASP A 183 5.44 9.76 -8.62
C ASP A 183 4.55 8.54 -8.91
N LEU A 184 4.55 8.08 -10.17
CA LEU A 184 3.82 6.88 -10.57
C LEU A 184 4.46 5.61 -9.99
N GLU A 185 5.79 5.58 -9.89
CA GLU A 185 6.52 4.47 -9.24
C GLU A 185 6.20 4.39 -7.75
N VAL A 186 6.20 5.53 -7.04
CA VAL A 186 5.83 5.60 -5.61
C VAL A 186 4.41 5.08 -5.39
N LEU A 187 3.48 5.44 -6.27
CA LEU A 187 2.12 4.92 -6.24
C LEU A 187 2.08 3.40 -6.52
N GLY A 188 2.92 2.92 -7.44
CA GLY A 188 3.07 1.50 -7.74
C GLY A 188 3.55 0.70 -6.53
N LEU A 189 4.51 1.22 -5.75
CA LEU A 189 4.95 0.61 -4.50
C LEU A 189 3.79 0.44 -3.50
N TYR A 190 2.97 1.50 -3.34
CA TYR A 190 1.79 1.43 -2.49
C TYR A 190 0.80 0.37 -2.97
N TRP A 191 0.48 0.33 -4.28
CA TRP A 191 -0.46 -0.63 -4.84
C TRP A 191 -0.01 -2.09 -4.65
N HIS A 192 1.28 -2.37 -4.91
CA HIS A 192 1.85 -3.69 -4.70
C HIS A 192 1.85 -4.10 -3.23
N PHE A 193 2.05 -3.14 -2.31
CA PHE A 193 1.92 -3.39 -0.88
C PHE A 193 0.49 -3.80 -0.50
N VAL A 194 -0.52 -3.10 -1.00
CA VAL A 194 -1.93 -3.43 -0.75
C VAL A 194 -2.26 -4.84 -1.26
N ASP A 195 -1.80 -5.19 -2.47
CA ASP A 195 -1.95 -6.56 -3.02
C ASP A 195 -1.24 -7.60 -2.15
N LEU A 196 -0.04 -7.29 -1.65
CA LEU A 196 0.72 -8.18 -0.77
C LEU A 196 -0.04 -8.46 0.54
N VAL A 197 -0.65 -7.45 1.14
CA VAL A 197 -1.49 -7.61 2.34
C VAL A 197 -2.63 -8.59 2.09
N TRP A 198 -3.29 -8.52 0.93
CA TRP A 198 -4.34 -9.47 0.54
C TRP A 198 -3.85 -10.91 0.52
N MET A 199 -2.61 -11.15 0.03
CA MET A 199 -2.01 -12.49 0.01
C MET A 199 -1.81 -13.08 1.41
N PHE A 200 -1.76 -12.26 2.46
CA PHE A 200 -1.78 -12.72 3.87
C PHE A 200 -3.20 -12.83 4.42
N VAL A 201 -4.09 -11.91 4.08
CA VAL A 201 -5.49 -11.94 4.55
C VAL A 201 -6.19 -13.22 4.05
N VAL A 202 -5.96 -13.63 2.81
CA VAL A 202 -6.57 -14.83 2.22
C VAL A 202 -6.31 -16.09 3.06
N PRO A 203 -5.07 -16.53 3.32
CA PRO A 203 -4.84 -17.75 4.06
C PRO A 203 -5.31 -17.67 5.51
N PHE A 204 -5.03 -16.57 6.20
CA PHE A 204 -5.30 -16.47 7.63
C PHE A 204 -6.78 -16.26 7.95
N VAL A 205 -7.49 -15.46 7.16
CA VAL A 205 -8.87 -15.07 7.47
C VAL A 205 -9.89 -15.93 6.71
N TYR A 206 -9.57 -16.35 5.48
CA TYR A 206 -10.51 -17.13 4.67
C TYR A 206 -10.19 -18.64 4.66
N LEU A 207 -8.98 -19.05 4.23
CA LEU A 207 -8.69 -20.47 4.03
C LEU A 207 -8.72 -21.27 5.33
N LEU A 208 -8.25 -20.71 6.44
CA LEU A 208 -8.34 -21.36 7.74
C LEU A 208 -9.78 -21.51 8.27
N ASN A 209 -10.76 -20.83 7.67
CA ASN A 209 -12.16 -20.86 8.07
C ASN A 209 -13.08 -21.44 6.98
N LEU A 210 -12.53 -22.21 6.06
CA LEU A 210 -13.33 -23.02 5.15
C LEU A 210 -14.03 -24.13 5.91
N ALA A 211 -15.31 -24.34 5.58
CA ALA A 211 -16.06 -25.50 6.02
C ALA A 211 -15.53 -26.76 5.30
N HIS A 212 -15.25 -27.79 6.06
CA HIS A 212 -14.91 -29.13 5.57
C HIS A 212 -16.15 -29.99 5.52
#